data_9a79293823d3c3ff8d2d1188c37ddbbd
#
_entry.id   9a79293823d3c3ff8d2d1188c37ddbbd
#
_cell.length_a   1.000
_cell.length_b   1.000
_cell.length_c   1.000
_cell.angle_alpha   90.00
_cell.angle_beta   90.00
_cell.angle_gamma   90.00
#
_symmetry.space_group_name_H-M   'P 1'
#
loop_
_entity.id
_entity.type
_entity.pdbx_description
1 polymer ?
#
loop_
_entity_poly.entity_id
_entity_poly.type
_entity_poly.pdbx_seq_one_letter_code
_entity_poly.pdbx_strand_id
1 'polypeptide(L)'
;MQTFTQYLLKYVTVSLLWAVYALHTANAAAPSVQLIATQAHVIEVASGFGFLEGPVADQIGNLFFTDINNNTVHKMNASGQISAAYSPSNHANGLTLDLDGSLLICEQSGQRISKLAADGSMSTVVDTYAGKPFNSPNDLWVNPNGSIYFTDPRYNFPPGEISQDGEYVYLISQDRSHVLPVITDIPKPNGVVGTEDGKHLYIASTELRKVFRFDINADGSLDNKIEFADQGSDGMTLDQQGNVYLTWVGGVSIRNPQGEQIEFIETPQMPANVGFGGADGKTLFMTARTSLYSIKMNVTASR
;
A
#
# COMPACT_ATOMS: atom_id res chain seq x y z
N MET A 1 -24.54 -84.20 52.61
CA MET A 1 -24.04 -83.04 53.31
C MET A 1 -24.00 -81.89 52.34
N GLN A 2 -24.90 -80.96 52.51
CA GLN A 2 -25.03 -79.60 52.06
C GLN A 2 -24.51 -79.22 50.69
N THR A 3 -25.42 -79.03 49.77
CA THR A 3 -25.38 -78.38 48.49
C THR A 3 -25.73 -76.91 48.66
N PHE A 4 -24.87 -76.02 48.21
CA PHE A 4 -25.15 -74.59 48.10
C PHE A 4 -25.52 -74.26 46.67
N THR A 5 -26.70 -73.75 46.48
CA THR A 5 -27.29 -73.30 45.19
C THR A 5 -26.82 -71.87 45.00
N GLN A 6 -26.07 -71.58 43.92
CA GLN A 6 -25.72 -70.24 43.51
C GLN A 6 -26.78 -69.70 42.55
N TYR A 7 -27.37 -68.54 42.92
CA TYR A 7 -28.22 -67.71 42.07
C TYR A 7 -27.37 -66.89 41.13
N LEU A 8 -27.52 -67.09 39.83
CA LEU A 8 -26.98 -66.19 38.80
C LEU A 8 -27.94 -65.06 38.59
N LEU A 9 -27.57 -63.86 39.02
CA LEU A 9 -28.19 -62.59 38.61
C LEU A 9 -27.60 -62.21 37.28
N LYS A 10 -28.43 -62.14 36.23
CA LYS A 10 -28.10 -61.54 34.94
C LYS A 10 -28.22 -60.04 35.05
N TYR A 11 -27.12 -59.31 35.00
CA TYR A 11 -27.13 -57.86 34.75
C TYR A 11 -27.18 -57.63 33.26
N VAL A 12 -28.31 -57.01 32.81
CA VAL A 12 -28.44 -56.46 31.47
C VAL A 12 -27.82 -55.07 31.53
N THR A 13 -26.62 -54.91 30.95
CA THR A 13 -26.01 -53.60 30.73
C THR A 13 -26.61 -53.00 29.45
N VAL A 14 -27.46 -51.98 29.61
CA VAL A 14 -27.91 -51.14 28.51
C VAL A 14 -26.80 -50.13 28.21
N SER A 15 -26.09 -50.36 27.12
CA SER A 15 -25.10 -49.42 26.60
C SER A 15 -25.84 -48.33 25.83
N LEU A 16 -26.00 -47.13 26.43
CA LEU A 16 -26.42 -45.94 25.70
C LEU A 16 -25.28 -45.48 24.80
N LEU A 17 -25.38 -45.74 23.51
CA LEU A 17 -24.55 -45.06 22.49
C LEU A 17 -25.04 -43.60 22.38
N TRP A 18 -24.25 -42.68 22.92
CA TRP A 18 -24.36 -41.26 22.58
C TRP A 18 -23.74 -41.04 21.20
N ALA A 19 -24.53 -40.98 20.16
CA ALA A 19 -24.10 -40.47 18.86
C ALA A 19 -23.96 -38.96 18.99
N VAL A 20 -22.71 -38.49 19.16
CA VAL A 20 -22.39 -37.07 19.03
C VAL A 20 -22.46 -36.74 17.54
N TYR A 21 -23.58 -36.19 17.09
CA TYR A 21 -23.65 -35.49 15.82
C TYR A 21 -22.88 -34.20 15.95
N ALA A 22 -21.61 -34.20 15.53
CA ALA A 22 -20.86 -32.97 15.24
C ALA A 22 -21.55 -32.30 14.06
N LEU A 23 -22.42 -31.34 14.35
CA LEU A 23 -22.90 -30.38 13.36
C LEU A 23 -21.66 -29.60 12.89
N HIS A 24 -21.05 -30.04 11.80
CA HIS A 24 -20.20 -29.18 10.99
C HIS A 24 -21.12 -28.13 10.37
N THR A 25 -21.33 -27.02 11.05
CA THR A 25 -21.79 -25.82 10.38
C THR A 25 -20.70 -25.45 9.39
N ALA A 26 -20.87 -25.85 8.14
CA ALA A 26 -20.12 -25.24 7.05
C ALA A 26 -20.39 -23.74 7.18
N ASN A 27 -19.40 -23.00 7.67
CA ASN A 27 -19.39 -21.56 7.55
C ASN A 27 -19.43 -21.32 6.03
N ALA A 28 -20.59 -21.03 5.49
CA ALA A 28 -20.69 -20.54 4.13
C ALA A 28 -19.82 -19.28 4.10
N ALA A 29 -18.68 -19.36 3.42
CA ALA A 29 -17.85 -18.18 3.19
C ALA A 29 -18.78 -17.10 2.65
N ALA A 30 -18.76 -15.93 3.26
CA ALA A 30 -19.50 -14.78 2.74
C ALA A 30 -19.19 -14.68 1.23
N PRO A 31 -20.19 -14.42 0.37
CA PRO A 31 -19.95 -14.35 -1.06
C PRO A 31 -18.79 -13.37 -1.29
N SER A 32 -17.73 -13.83 -1.92
CA SER A 32 -16.59 -12.99 -2.26
C SER A 32 -17.09 -11.82 -3.10
N VAL A 33 -16.91 -10.60 -2.62
CA VAL A 33 -17.28 -9.41 -3.39
C VAL A 33 -16.43 -9.44 -4.65
N GLN A 34 -17.06 -9.43 -5.81
CA GLN A 34 -16.36 -9.26 -7.08
C GLN A 34 -15.67 -7.89 -7.05
N LEU A 35 -14.35 -7.87 -7.02
CA LEU A 35 -13.57 -6.63 -6.86
C LEU A 35 -13.65 -5.73 -8.10
N ILE A 36 -13.58 -6.32 -9.27
CA ILE A 36 -13.68 -5.62 -10.56
C ILE A 36 -15.15 -5.45 -10.94
N ALA A 37 -15.56 -4.26 -11.37
CA ALA A 37 -16.93 -4.02 -11.80
C ALA A 37 -17.28 -4.86 -13.03
N THR A 38 -18.56 -5.26 -13.14
CA THR A 38 -19.02 -6.11 -14.25
C THR A 38 -18.72 -5.45 -15.60
N GLN A 39 -18.10 -6.21 -16.51
CA GLN A 39 -17.65 -5.76 -17.85
C GLN A 39 -16.59 -4.64 -17.84
N ALA A 40 -16.01 -4.29 -16.68
CA ALA A 40 -14.89 -3.36 -16.65
C ALA A 40 -13.64 -4.00 -17.27
N HIS A 41 -12.90 -3.19 -17.99
CA HIS A 41 -11.60 -3.53 -18.56
C HIS A 41 -10.64 -2.37 -18.36
N VAL A 42 -9.35 -2.66 -18.43
CA VAL A 42 -8.29 -1.64 -18.34
C VAL A 42 -8.37 -0.74 -19.58
N ILE A 43 -8.43 0.57 -19.37
CA ILE A 43 -8.41 1.59 -20.42
C ILE A 43 -7.18 2.48 -20.24
N GLU A 44 -6.56 2.90 -21.34
CA GLU A 44 -5.56 3.94 -21.34
C GLU A 44 -6.25 5.30 -21.21
N VAL A 45 -5.92 6.01 -20.14
CA VAL A 45 -6.48 7.35 -19.85
C VAL A 45 -5.66 8.42 -20.57
N ALA A 46 -4.33 8.27 -20.55
CA ALA A 46 -3.40 9.18 -21.21
C ALA A 46 -2.05 8.49 -21.41
N SER A 47 -1.29 8.95 -22.41
CA SER A 47 0.06 8.44 -22.72
C SER A 47 0.98 9.55 -23.22
N GLY A 48 2.27 9.19 -23.46
CA GLY A 48 3.27 10.13 -23.97
C GLY A 48 4.08 10.79 -22.86
N PHE A 49 4.08 10.24 -21.65
CA PHE A 49 4.88 10.68 -20.51
C PHE A 49 6.29 10.06 -20.50
N GLY A 50 7.14 10.50 -19.58
CA GLY A 50 8.50 9.99 -19.44
C GLY A 50 8.58 8.74 -18.55
N PHE A 51 8.14 8.84 -17.30
CA PHE A 51 7.98 7.73 -16.35
C PHE A 51 7.02 8.14 -15.24
N LEU A 52 5.86 7.52 -15.23
CA LEU A 52 4.77 7.85 -14.32
C LEU A 52 4.85 7.09 -13.00
N GLU A 53 4.56 7.80 -11.91
CA GLU A 53 4.55 7.32 -10.53
C GLU A 53 3.48 8.00 -9.68
N GLY A 54 3.40 7.61 -8.39
CA GLY A 54 2.73 8.26 -7.29
C GLY A 54 1.29 8.71 -7.51
N PRO A 55 0.33 7.88 -7.99
CA PRO A 55 -1.05 8.32 -8.22
C PRO A 55 -1.80 8.49 -6.90
N VAL A 56 -2.31 9.69 -6.63
CA VAL A 56 -3.16 9.98 -5.48
C VAL A 56 -4.34 10.88 -5.88
N ALA A 57 -5.54 10.57 -5.40
CA ALA A 57 -6.73 11.35 -5.70
C ALA A 57 -7.20 12.17 -4.49
N ASP A 58 -7.67 13.38 -4.75
CA ASP A 58 -8.33 14.21 -3.75
C ASP A 58 -9.84 13.88 -3.63
N GLN A 59 -10.48 14.44 -2.60
CA GLN A 59 -11.90 14.19 -2.29
C GLN A 59 -12.88 14.73 -3.33
N ILE A 60 -12.44 15.62 -4.22
CA ILE A 60 -13.27 16.20 -5.28
C ILE A 60 -13.02 15.53 -6.65
N GLY A 61 -12.24 14.44 -6.66
CA GLY A 61 -12.03 13.59 -7.82
C GLY A 61 -10.90 14.02 -8.75
N ASN A 62 -10.02 14.95 -8.36
CA ASN A 62 -8.80 15.17 -9.10
C ASN A 62 -7.81 14.02 -8.77
N LEU A 63 -7.01 13.65 -9.77
CA LEU A 63 -5.88 12.72 -9.61
C LEU A 63 -4.59 13.50 -9.80
N PHE A 64 -3.69 13.38 -8.85
CA PHE A 64 -2.30 13.82 -8.99
C PHE A 64 -1.42 12.60 -9.28
N PHE A 65 -0.40 12.78 -10.10
CA PHE A 65 0.60 11.76 -10.40
C PHE A 65 1.90 12.42 -10.87
N THR A 66 3.01 11.74 -10.69
CA THR A 66 4.32 12.25 -11.06
C THR A 66 4.77 11.74 -12.41
N ASP A 67 5.53 12.55 -13.12
CA ASP A 67 6.33 12.18 -14.28
C ASP A 67 7.79 12.49 -13.95
N ILE A 68 8.50 11.47 -13.44
CA ILE A 68 9.85 11.59 -12.92
C ILE A 68 10.80 12.15 -14.00
N ASN A 69 10.79 11.53 -15.18
CA ASN A 69 11.74 11.89 -16.25
C ASN A 69 11.47 13.29 -16.83
N ASN A 70 10.22 13.72 -16.86
CA ASN A 70 9.83 15.05 -17.29
C ASN A 70 9.77 16.06 -16.13
N ASN A 71 10.18 15.64 -14.91
CA ASN A 71 10.36 16.51 -13.76
C ASN A 71 9.08 17.31 -13.41
N THR A 72 7.90 16.65 -13.44
CA THR A 72 6.60 17.31 -13.30
C THR A 72 5.66 16.49 -12.44
N VAL A 73 4.93 17.15 -11.54
CA VAL A 73 3.70 16.62 -10.93
C VAL A 73 2.53 17.09 -11.78
N HIS A 74 1.76 16.16 -12.29
CA HIS A 74 0.54 16.41 -13.05
C HIS A 74 -0.69 16.37 -12.15
N LYS A 75 -1.73 17.11 -12.57
CA LYS A 75 -3.08 17.04 -12.04
C LYS A 75 -4.04 16.75 -13.17
N MET A 76 -4.80 15.69 -13.05
CA MET A 76 -5.97 15.42 -13.89
C MET A 76 -7.22 15.83 -13.10
N ASN A 77 -8.02 16.75 -13.62
CA ASN A 77 -9.27 17.13 -12.98
C ASN A 77 -10.38 16.08 -13.21
N ALA A 78 -11.51 16.24 -12.53
CA ALA A 78 -12.65 15.32 -12.65
C ALA A 78 -13.23 15.19 -14.07
N SER A 79 -12.96 16.15 -14.97
CA SER A 79 -13.34 16.07 -16.39
C SER A 79 -12.29 15.38 -17.28
N GLY A 80 -11.17 14.90 -16.70
CA GLY A 80 -10.10 14.21 -17.42
C GLY A 80 -9.06 15.15 -18.05
N GLN A 81 -9.13 16.46 -17.81
CA GLN A 81 -8.14 17.39 -18.33
C GLN A 81 -6.87 17.36 -17.46
N ILE A 82 -5.71 17.15 -18.09
CA ILE A 82 -4.41 17.07 -17.44
C ILE A 82 -3.67 18.41 -17.60
N SER A 83 -3.06 18.86 -16.50
CA SER A 83 -2.20 20.04 -16.43
C SER A 83 -1.05 19.82 -15.47
N ALA A 84 0.02 20.62 -15.56
CA ALA A 84 1.06 20.61 -14.54
C ALA A 84 0.54 21.27 -13.26
N ALA A 85 0.70 20.57 -12.13
CA ALA A 85 0.45 21.08 -10.78
C ALA A 85 1.72 21.68 -10.16
N TYR A 86 2.88 21.05 -10.41
CA TYR A 86 4.17 21.50 -9.89
C TYR A 86 5.29 21.10 -10.85
N SER A 87 6.06 22.10 -11.30
CA SER A 87 7.20 21.89 -12.20
C SER A 87 8.17 23.08 -12.09
N PRO A 88 9.51 22.87 -12.01
CA PRO A 88 10.18 21.56 -11.89
C PRO A 88 9.93 20.93 -10.53
N SER A 89 9.73 19.61 -10.50
CA SER A 89 9.30 18.87 -9.30
C SER A 89 10.47 18.21 -8.54
N ASN A 90 11.72 18.48 -8.92
CA ASN A 90 12.92 17.82 -8.38
C ASN A 90 12.86 16.30 -8.51
N HIS A 91 12.39 15.81 -9.66
CA HIS A 91 12.16 14.38 -9.93
C HIS A 91 11.27 13.73 -8.86
N ALA A 92 10.13 14.37 -8.60
CA ALA A 92 9.13 13.85 -7.66
C ALA A 92 8.72 12.43 -8.02
N ASN A 93 8.53 11.59 -6.99
CA ASN A 93 8.12 10.19 -7.10
C ASN A 93 6.78 9.97 -6.39
N GLY A 94 6.76 9.33 -5.22
CA GLY A 94 5.55 9.08 -4.45
C GLY A 94 4.83 10.34 -4.02
N LEU A 95 3.50 10.30 -4.05
CA LEU A 95 2.60 11.35 -3.58
C LEU A 95 1.59 10.77 -2.59
N THR A 96 1.22 11.56 -1.61
CA THR A 96 0.04 11.28 -0.76
C THR A 96 -0.60 12.58 -0.32
N LEU A 97 -1.82 12.53 0.21
CA LEU A 97 -2.45 13.69 0.83
C LEU A 97 -2.16 13.70 2.33
N ASP A 98 -1.78 14.87 2.85
CA ASP A 98 -1.75 15.12 4.28
C ASP A 98 -3.18 15.24 4.83
N LEU A 99 -3.34 15.16 6.15
CA LEU A 99 -4.66 15.23 6.81
C LEU A 99 -5.40 16.56 6.55
N ASP A 100 -4.69 17.64 6.20
CA ASP A 100 -5.26 18.91 5.82
C ASP A 100 -5.59 19.05 4.32
N GLY A 101 -5.39 17.97 3.54
CA GLY A 101 -5.64 17.91 2.10
C GLY A 101 -4.51 18.48 1.24
N SER A 102 -3.40 18.93 1.83
CA SER A 102 -2.20 19.32 1.08
C SER A 102 -1.51 18.11 0.47
N LEU A 103 -0.84 18.28 -0.65
CA LEU A 103 -0.09 17.22 -1.31
C LEU A 103 1.30 17.10 -0.70
N LEU A 104 1.64 15.93 -0.17
CA LEU A 104 2.99 15.56 0.24
C LEU A 104 3.71 14.89 -0.94
N ILE A 105 4.99 15.22 -1.11
CA ILE A 105 5.77 14.88 -2.29
C ILE A 105 7.13 14.34 -1.88
N CYS A 106 7.48 13.13 -2.32
CA CYS A 106 8.84 12.62 -2.30
C CYS A 106 9.64 13.26 -3.44
N GLU A 107 10.52 14.19 -3.14
CA GLU A 107 11.42 14.80 -4.14
C GLU A 107 12.76 14.06 -4.16
N GLN A 108 13.01 13.23 -5.17
CA GLN A 108 14.22 12.42 -5.27
C GLN A 108 15.49 13.29 -5.37
N SER A 109 15.56 14.20 -6.35
CA SER A 109 16.70 15.10 -6.50
C SER A 109 16.74 16.21 -5.47
N GLY A 110 15.59 16.55 -4.90
CA GLY A 110 15.48 17.46 -3.77
C GLY A 110 15.95 16.85 -2.45
N GLN A 111 16.05 15.50 -2.41
CA GLN A 111 16.43 14.71 -1.24
C GLN A 111 15.59 15.06 0.01
N ARG A 112 14.28 15.28 -0.18
CA ARG A 112 13.37 15.76 0.87
C ARG A 112 11.94 15.29 0.67
N ILE A 113 11.16 15.43 1.73
CA ILE A 113 9.70 15.44 1.66
C ILE A 113 9.25 16.90 1.67
N SER A 114 8.47 17.29 0.67
CA SER A 114 7.88 18.62 0.57
C SER A 114 6.36 18.57 0.63
N LYS A 115 5.73 19.72 0.83
CA LYS A 115 4.30 19.92 0.95
C LYS A 115 3.87 21.04 0.01
N LEU A 116 2.95 20.73 -0.89
CA LEU A 116 2.26 21.67 -1.74
C LEU A 116 0.85 21.95 -1.19
N ALA A 117 0.63 23.16 -0.70
CA ALA A 117 -0.63 23.58 -0.15
C ALA A 117 -1.65 23.93 -1.29
N ALA A 118 -2.93 24.01 -0.94
CA ALA A 118 -4.01 24.32 -1.88
C ALA A 118 -3.86 25.69 -2.55
N ASP A 119 -3.19 26.65 -1.94
CA ASP A 119 -2.89 27.98 -2.49
C ASP A 119 -1.67 27.98 -3.43
N GLY A 120 -1.03 26.82 -3.65
CA GLY A 120 0.15 26.64 -4.48
C GLY A 120 1.46 26.92 -3.77
N SER A 121 1.47 27.25 -2.48
CA SER A 121 2.70 27.46 -1.71
C SER A 121 3.39 26.14 -1.44
N MET A 122 4.74 26.15 -1.53
CA MET A 122 5.60 25.00 -1.24
C MET A 122 6.34 25.20 0.06
N SER A 123 6.43 24.13 0.86
CA SER A 123 7.27 24.10 2.07
C SER A 123 7.99 22.75 2.18
N THR A 124 9.13 22.76 2.87
CA THR A 124 9.86 21.53 3.22
C THR A 124 9.26 20.95 4.49
N VAL A 125 8.94 19.65 4.48
CA VAL A 125 8.54 18.92 5.69
C VAL A 125 9.76 18.40 6.42
N VAL A 126 10.68 17.73 5.68
CA VAL A 126 11.96 17.24 6.18
C VAL A 126 12.93 17.06 5.01
N ASP A 127 14.22 17.37 5.23
CA ASP A 127 15.28 17.27 4.22
C ASP A 127 16.56 16.60 4.72
N THR A 128 16.68 16.35 6.03
CA THR A 128 17.88 15.79 6.64
C THR A 128 17.55 14.82 7.77
N TYR A 129 18.42 13.83 7.94
CA TYR A 129 18.49 12.99 9.13
C TYR A 129 19.95 12.91 9.60
N ALA A 130 20.20 13.08 10.91
CA ALA A 130 21.54 13.07 11.51
C ALA A 130 22.56 14.03 10.80
N GLY A 131 22.07 15.16 10.29
CA GLY A 131 22.89 16.18 9.60
C GLY A 131 23.28 15.82 8.16
N LYS A 132 22.74 14.74 7.59
CA LYS A 132 22.96 14.33 6.21
C LYS A 132 21.64 14.43 5.41
N PRO A 133 21.67 14.79 4.11
CA PRO A 133 20.47 14.71 3.26
C PRO A 133 20.00 13.27 3.12
N PHE A 134 18.73 13.07 2.78
CA PHE A 134 18.20 11.75 2.43
C PHE A 134 18.85 11.22 1.15
N ASN A 135 18.67 9.91 0.88
CA ASN A 135 19.20 9.30 -0.34
C ASN A 135 18.38 9.75 -1.56
N SER A 136 17.11 9.35 -1.59
CA SER A 136 16.21 9.58 -2.71
C SER A 136 14.80 9.20 -2.28
N PRO A 137 14.10 10.00 -1.46
CA PRO A 137 12.77 9.66 -0.97
C PRO A 137 11.88 9.19 -2.10
N ASN A 138 11.27 8.00 -1.91
CA ASN A 138 10.60 7.27 -2.98
C ASN A 138 9.09 7.26 -2.82
N ASP A 139 8.56 6.69 -1.74
CA ASP A 139 7.13 6.60 -1.50
C ASP A 139 6.80 6.93 -0.03
N LEU A 140 5.54 7.30 0.25
CA LEU A 140 5.14 7.75 1.59
C LEU A 140 3.67 7.46 1.89
N TRP A 141 3.40 7.25 3.18
CA TRP A 141 2.05 7.05 3.71
C TRP A 141 1.83 7.87 4.99
N VAL A 142 0.66 8.50 5.10
CA VAL A 142 0.25 9.27 6.29
C VAL A 142 -0.63 8.39 7.18
N ASN A 143 -0.15 8.13 8.39
CA ASN A 143 -0.92 7.43 9.40
C ASN A 143 -2.11 8.31 9.85
N PRO A 144 -3.28 7.75 10.17
CA PRO A 144 -4.42 8.52 10.70
C PRO A 144 -4.11 9.38 11.93
N ASN A 145 -3.07 9.06 12.70
CA ASN A 145 -2.59 9.92 13.80
C ASN A 145 -1.78 11.13 13.32
N GLY A 146 -1.50 11.24 12.03
CA GLY A 146 -0.74 12.33 11.42
C GLY A 146 0.76 12.08 11.26
N SER A 147 1.35 11.00 11.80
CA SER A 147 2.74 10.66 11.49
C SER A 147 2.88 10.19 10.04
N ILE A 148 4.10 10.28 9.48
CA ILE A 148 4.37 9.88 8.10
C ILE A 148 5.46 8.81 8.10
N TYR A 149 5.22 7.73 7.36
CA TYR A 149 6.26 6.77 6.99
C TYR A 149 6.68 7.01 5.55
N PHE A 150 7.99 7.01 5.27
CA PHE A 150 8.49 7.13 3.91
C PHE A 150 9.71 6.25 3.69
N THR A 151 9.88 5.81 2.46
CA THR A 151 11.01 4.98 2.02
C THR A 151 12.09 5.86 1.39
N ASP A 152 13.37 5.56 1.69
CA ASP A 152 14.52 6.34 1.22
C ASP A 152 15.60 5.44 0.58
N PRO A 153 15.28 4.74 -0.51
CA PRO A 153 16.26 3.98 -1.26
C PRO A 153 17.14 4.89 -2.10
N ARG A 154 18.07 4.32 -2.86
CA ARG A 154 18.81 5.02 -3.90
C ARG A 154 18.56 4.38 -5.26
N TYR A 155 17.98 5.16 -6.16
CA TYR A 155 17.83 4.78 -7.57
C TYR A 155 18.64 5.73 -8.47
N ASN A 156 17.99 6.40 -9.42
CA ASN A 156 18.67 7.20 -10.45
C ASN A 156 18.89 8.67 -10.07
N PHE A 157 18.08 9.20 -9.16
CA PHE A 157 18.06 10.61 -8.82
C PHE A 157 18.21 10.82 -7.30
N PRO A 158 19.09 11.74 -6.87
CA PRO A 158 20.16 12.34 -7.66
C PRO A 158 21.19 11.28 -8.06
N PRO A 159 21.98 11.48 -9.11
CA PRO A 159 23.05 10.54 -9.45
C PRO A 159 24.13 10.51 -8.37
N GLY A 160 24.79 9.36 -8.20
CA GLY A 160 25.87 9.18 -7.23
C GLY A 160 25.56 8.15 -6.15
N GLU A 161 26.35 8.15 -5.09
CA GLU A 161 26.24 7.22 -3.96
C GLU A 161 25.17 7.63 -2.96
N ILE A 162 24.82 6.73 -2.01
CA ILE A 162 23.90 7.04 -0.93
C ILE A 162 24.46 8.15 -0.04
N SER A 163 23.57 9.01 0.45
CA SER A 163 23.92 10.11 1.36
C SER A 163 23.87 9.67 2.82
N GLN A 164 22.97 8.76 3.16
CA GLN A 164 22.81 8.15 4.47
C GLN A 164 23.72 6.92 4.65
N ASP A 165 23.76 6.34 5.84
CA ASP A 165 24.55 5.14 6.12
C ASP A 165 23.91 3.85 5.60
N GLY A 166 22.70 3.94 5.07
CA GLY A 166 21.92 2.84 4.48
C GLY A 166 20.68 3.33 3.76
N GLU A 167 19.91 2.39 3.23
CA GLU A 167 18.61 2.64 2.61
C GLU A 167 17.53 2.29 3.64
N TYR A 168 16.80 3.27 4.14
CA TYR A 168 15.94 3.11 5.31
C TYR A 168 14.48 3.43 5.01
N VAL A 169 13.61 2.96 5.90
CA VAL A 169 12.27 3.52 6.06
C VAL A 169 12.27 4.41 7.28
N TYR A 170 11.79 5.64 7.12
CA TYR A 170 11.75 6.64 8.16
C TYR A 170 10.31 6.90 8.65
N LEU A 171 10.21 7.29 9.92
CA LEU A 171 9.03 7.86 10.54
C LEU A 171 9.26 9.35 10.78
N ILE A 172 8.37 10.21 10.30
CA ILE A 172 8.25 11.60 10.73
C ILE A 172 7.16 11.67 11.79
N SER A 173 7.47 12.24 12.97
CA SER A 173 6.51 12.38 14.06
C SER A 173 5.29 13.21 13.65
N GLN A 174 4.16 13.03 14.37
CA GLN A 174 2.91 13.75 14.12
C GLN A 174 3.08 15.28 14.10
N ASP A 175 3.88 15.83 15.01
CA ASP A 175 4.18 17.26 15.14
C ASP A 175 5.27 17.75 14.17
N ARG A 176 5.80 16.84 13.31
CA ARG A 176 6.89 17.10 12.35
C ARG A 176 8.22 17.49 12.99
N SER A 177 8.39 17.36 14.30
CA SER A 177 9.59 17.79 15.02
C SER A 177 10.74 16.78 14.97
N HIS A 178 10.44 15.51 14.69
CA HIS A 178 11.42 14.43 14.70
C HIS A 178 11.29 13.55 13.47
N VAL A 179 12.43 13.05 12.99
CA VAL A 179 12.52 11.99 11.98
C VAL A 179 13.45 10.89 12.51
N LEU A 180 13.00 9.63 12.38
CA LEU A 180 13.72 8.47 12.90
C LEU A 180 13.68 7.33 11.88
N PRO A 181 14.79 6.58 11.66
CA PRO A 181 14.73 5.35 10.90
C PRO A 181 14.02 4.28 11.73
N VAL A 182 13.00 3.65 11.15
CA VAL A 182 12.20 2.59 11.80
C VAL A 182 12.44 1.21 11.18
N ILE A 183 12.98 1.16 9.95
CA ILE A 183 13.44 -0.07 9.30
C ILE A 183 14.80 0.22 8.66
N THR A 184 15.80 -0.61 8.99
CA THR A 184 17.18 -0.47 8.51
C THR A 184 17.74 -1.75 7.89
N ASP A 185 16.93 -2.81 7.80
CA ASP A 185 17.30 -4.16 7.39
C ASP A 185 16.55 -4.66 6.14
N ILE A 186 15.86 -3.77 5.45
CA ILE A 186 15.20 -4.06 4.17
C ILE A 186 15.93 -3.29 3.06
N PRO A 187 16.68 -3.97 2.16
CA PRO A 187 17.34 -3.31 1.05
C PRO A 187 16.33 -2.85 0.01
N LYS A 188 16.61 -1.73 -0.63
CA LYS A 188 15.75 -1.13 -1.67
C LYS A 188 14.27 -1.06 -1.27
N PRO A 189 13.96 -0.46 -0.08
CA PRO A 189 12.56 -0.24 0.28
C PRO A 189 11.92 0.68 -0.76
N ASN A 190 10.71 0.32 -1.23
CA ASN A 190 10.01 1.05 -2.28
C ASN A 190 8.60 1.42 -1.81
N GLY A 191 7.55 0.82 -2.35
CA GLY A 191 6.19 1.12 -1.94
C GLY A 191 5.96 0.99 -0.44
N VAL A 192 5.20 1.92 0.12
CA VAL A 192 4.77 1.92 1.51
C VAL A 192 3.31 2.28 1.61
N VAL A 193 2.53 1.49 2.34
CA VAL A 193 1.12 1.77 2.60
C VAL A 193 0.71 1.20 3.95
N GLY A 194 -0.18 1.86 4.66
CA GLY A 194 -0.70 1.36 5.94
C GLY A 194 -2.21 1.18 5.93
N THR A 195 -2.72 0.50 6.95
CA THR A 195 -4.15 0.28 7.14
C THR A 195 -4.84 1.54 7.67
N GLU A 196 -6.14 1.68 7.35
CA GLU A 196 -7.00 2.81 7.76
C GLU A 196 -7.04 3.00 9.29
N ASP A 197 -6.94 1.91 10.05
CA ASP A 197 -6.91 1.96 11.51
C ASP A 197 -5.54 2.32 12.09
N GLY A 198 -4.53 2.53 11.22
CA GLY A 198 -3.17 2.90 11.60
C GLY A 198 -2.37 1.81 12.32
N LYS A 199 -2.80 0.53 12.25
CA LYS A 199 -2.18 -0.55 13.01
C LYS A 199 -1.17 -1.39 12.24
N HIS A 200 -1.23 -1.40 10.92
CA HIS A 200 -0.31 -2.18 10.10
C HIS A 200 0.32 -1.33 9.01
N LEU A 201 1.59 -1.61 8.73
CA LEU A 201 2.37 -1.01 7.66
C LEU A 201 2.88 -2.11 6.73
N TYR A 202 2.73 -1.90 5.44
CA TYR A 202 3.28 -2.76 4.40
C TYR A 202 4.44 -2.06 3.71
N ILE A 203 5.56 -2.78 3.53
CA ILE A 203 6.77 -2.29 2.87
C ILE A 203 7.18 -3.27 1.79
N ALA A 204 7.35 -2.78 0.57
CA ALA A 204 7.92 -3.54 -0.52
C ALA A 204 9.44 -3.40 -0.56
N SER A 205 10.12 -4.49 -0.89
CA SER A 205 11.53 -4.49 -1.28
C SER A 205 11.65 -4.97 -2.72
N THR A 206 12.16 -4.12 -3.58
CA THR A 206 12.39 -4.49 -4.99
C THR A 206 13.57 -5.43 -5.13
N GLU A 207 14.58 -5.35 -4.26
CA GLU A 207 15.74 -6.23 -4.28
C GLU A 207 15.42 -7.64 -3.77
N LEU A 208 14.73 -7.75 -2.64
CA LEU A 208 14.31 -9.04 -2.09
C LEU A 208 13.13 -9.65 -2.85
N ARG A 209 12.42 -8.86 -3.65
CA ARG A 209 11.17 -9.24 -4.33
C ARG A 209 10.13 -9.77 -3.34
N LYS A 210 9.95 -9.02 -2.25
CA LYS A 210 9.04 -9.36 -1.15
C LYS A 210 8.28 -8.14 -0.68
N VAL A 211 7.11 -8.38 -0.09
CA VAL A 211 6.40 -7.40 0.71
C VAL A 211 6.35 -7.90 2.14
N PHE A 212 6.68 -7.01 3.07
CA PHE A 212 6.61 -7.26 4.51
C PHE A 212 5.47 -6.47 5.13
N ARG A 213 4.82 -7.05 6.14
CA ARG A 213 3.87 -6.36 7.01
C ARG A 213 4.45 -6.25 8.40
N PHE A 214 4.20 -5.10 9.02
CA PHE A 214 4.58 -4.79 10.39
C PHE A 214 3.35 -4.36 11.18
N ASP A 215 3.38 -4.56 12.49
CA ASP A 215 2.46 -3.93 13.42
C ASP A 215 3.04 -2.57 13.83
N ILE A 216 2.18 -1.54 13.90
CA ILE A 216 2.54 -0.17 14.29
C ILE A 216 2.20 0.01 15.76
N ASN A 217 3.19 0.33 16.58
CA ASN A 217 3.03 0.67 18.00
C ASN A 217 2.51 2.10 18.20
N ALA A 218 2.04 2.42 19.41
CA ALA A 218 1.52 3.73 19.74
C ALA A 218 2.54 4.87 19.59
N ASP A 219 3.83 4.59 19.72
CA ASP A 219 4.94 5.54 19.52
C ASP A 219 5.43 5.60 18.06
N GLY A 220 4.82 4.82 17.16
CA GLY A 220 5.18 4.73 15.75
C GLY A 220 6.32 3.76 15.45
N SER A 221 6.90 3.10 16.43
CA SER A 221 7.83 1.99 16.21
C SER A 221 7.12 0.79 15.59
N LEU A 222 7.89 -0.10 14.95
CA LEU A 222 7.36 -1.24 14.19
C LEU A 222 7.80 -2.56 14.81
N ASP A 223 6.84 -3.49 14.95
CA ASP A 223 7.06 -4.83 15.46
C ASP A 223 6.47 -5.90 14.53
N ASN A 224 6.64 -7.17 14.91
CA ASN A 224 6.01 -8.34 14.28
C ASN A 224 6.17 -8.39 12.75
N LYS A 225 7.42 -8.17 12.26
CA LYS A 225 7.75 -8.29 10.84
C LYS A 225 7.37 -9.67 10.32
N ILE A 226 6.46 -9.73 9.36
CA ILE A 226 6.11 -10.96 8.63
C ILE A 226 6.30 -10.76 7.13
N GLU A 227 6.66 -11.82 6.42
CA GLU A 227 6.60 -11.85 4.96
C GLU A 227 5.12 -11.97 4.55
N PHE A 228 4.59 -10.90 3.93
CA PHE A 228 3.20 -10.85 3.48
C PHE A 228 3.04 -11.42 2.07
N ALA A 229 4.01 -11.17 1.18
CA ALA A 229 4.01 -11.69 -0.17
C ALA A 229 5.43 -12.05 -0.62
N ASP A 230 5.55 -13.16 -1.33
CA ASP A 230 6.77 -13.66 -1.97
C ASP A 230 6.97 -13.07 -3.38
N GLN A 231 6.40 -11.90 -3.61
CA GLN A 231 6.63 -11.06 -4.78
C GLN A 231 6.94 -9.64 -4.30
N GLY A 232 7.78 -8.90 -5.04
CA GLY A 232 7.99 -7.48 -4.79
C GLY A 232 6.82 -6.65 -5.28
N SER A 233 6.90 -5.36 -4.98
CA SER A 233 6.05 -4.34 -5.58
C SER A 233 6.90 -3.09 -5.80
N ASP A 234 6.52 -2.26 -6.76
CA ASP A 234 6.99 -0.87 -6.84
C ASP A 234 6.09 -0.05 -5.91
N GLY A 235 4.91 0.39 -6.34
CA GLY A 235 3.92 1.03 -5.50
C GLY A 235 2.79 0.10 -5.05
N MET A 236 2.03 0.52 -4.04
CA MET A 236 0.96 -0.26 -3.42
C MET A 236 -0.21 0.62 -2.98
N THR A 237 -1.41 0.03 -2.92
CA THR A 237 -2.58 0.64 -2.26
C THR A 237 -3.45 -0.42 -1.58
N LEU A 238 -4.37 0.00 -0.70
CA LEU A 238 -5.34 -0.87 -0.04
C LEU A 238 -6.77 -0.48 -0.41
N ASP A 239 -7.66 -1.47 -0.46
CA ASP A 239 -9.10 -1.21 -0.49
C ASP A 239 -9.72 -1.24 0.93
N GLN A 240 -10.98 -0.81 1.03
CA GLN A 240 -11.75 -0.78 2.27
C GLN A 240 -11.97 -2.16 2.93
N GLN A 241 -11.69 -3.27 2.22
CA GLN A 241 -11.75 -4.63 2.75
C GLN A 241 -10.39 -5.09 3.29
N GLY A 242 -9.34 -4.24 3.18
CA GLY A 242 -7.97 -4.53 3.56
C GLY A 242 -7.22 -5.38 2.54
N ASN A 243 -7.73 -5.53 1.31
CA ASN A 243 -6.97 -6.17 0.25
C ASN A 243 -5.84 -5.24 -0.20
N VAL A 244 -4.68 -5.81 -0.45
CA VAL A 244 -3.45 -5.10 -0.85
C VAL A 244 -3.22 -5.28 -2.34
N TYR A 245 -3.08 -4.17 -3.03
CA TYR A 245 -2.84 -4.09 -4.48
C TYR A 245 -1.35 -3.86 -4.71
N LEU A 246 -0.68 -4.83 -5.33
CA LEU A 246 0.76 -4.84 -5.57
C LEU A 246 1.03 -4.69 -7.06
N THR A 247 1.77 -3.65 -7.45
CA THR A 247 2.23 -3.55 -8.84
C THR A 247 3.31 -4.59 -9.13
N TRP A 248 3.17 -5.30 -10.25
CA TRP A 248 4.09 -6.37 -10.61
C TRP A 248 4.27 -6.48 -12.13
N VAL A 249 5.16 -7.37 -12.53
CA VAL A 249 5.34 -7.72 -13.96
C VAL A 249 4.00 -8.21 -14.54
N GLY A 250 3.52 -7.54 -15.57
CA GLY A 250 2.27 -7.85 -16.26
C GLY A 250 1.02 -7.18 -15.72
N GLY A 251 1.05 -6.56 -14.51
CA GLY A 251 -0.14 -5.92 -13.99
C GLY A 251 -0.14 -5.68 -12.48
N VAL A 252 -1.33 -5.72 -11.88
CA VAL A 252 -1.55 -5.52 -10.45
C VAL A 252 -2.09 -6.80 -9.83
N SER A 253 -1.35 -7.36 -8.88
CA SER A 253 -1.77 -8.50 -8.05
C SER A 253 -2.56 -7.99 -6.86
N ILE A 254 -3.76 -8.53 -6.64
CA ILE A 254 -4.59 -8.19 -5.48
C ILE A 254 -4.54 -9.34 -4.49
N ARG A 255 -4.14 -9.04 -3.25
CA ARG A 255 -4.03 -10.03 -2.17
C ARG A 255 -4.98 -9.70 -1.03
N ASN A 256 -5.60 -10.74 -0.46
CA ASN A 256 -6.41 -10.58 0.73
C ASN A 256 -5.53 -10.25 1.96
N PRO A 257 -6.11 -9.88 3.13
CA PRO A 257 -5.33 -9.58 4.34
C PRO A 257 -4.45 -10.73 4.85
N GLN A 258 -4.67 -11.96 4.38
CA GLN A 258 -3.85 -13.14 4.69
C GLN A 258 -2.65 -13.32 3.74
N GLY A 259 -2.54 -12.47 2.70
CA GLY A 259 -1.48 -12.51 1.69
C GLY A 259 -1.77 -13.44 0.51
N GLU A 260 -2.95 -14.08 0.46
CA GLU A 260 -3.35 -14.93 -0.66
C GLU A 260 -3.74 -14.08 -1.87
N GLN A 261 -3.22 -14.40 -3.05
CA GLN A 261 -3.64 -13.73 -4.28
C GLN A 261 -5.08 -14.14 -4.65
N ILE A 262 -5.96 -13.14 -4.74
CA ILE A 262 -7.38 -13.33 -5.02
C ILE A 262 -7.79 -12.81 -6.40
N GLU A 263 -7.00 -11.92 -7.00
CA GLU A 263 -7.29 -11.35 -8.31
C GLU A 263 -5.98 -10.86 -8.97
N PHE A 264 -5.99 -10.67 -10.30
CA PHE A 264 -4.92 -10.07 -11.05
C PHE A 264 -5.46 -9.20 -12.20
N ILE A 265 -5.03 -7.95 -12.25
CA ILE A 265 -5.41 -6.99 -13.30
C ILE A 265 -4.24 -6.86 -14.27
N GLU A 266 -4.38 -7.43 -15.47
CA GLU A 266 -3.37 -7.27 -16.52
C GLU A 266 -3.32 -5.83 -17.05
N THR A 267 -2.11 -5.32 -17.28
CA THR A 267 -1.88 -3.98 -17.85
C THR A 267 -0.99 -4.04 -19.07
N PRO A 268 -1.24 -3.19 -20.10
CA PRO A 268 -0.41 -3.20 -21.33
C PRO A 268 1.05 -2.83 -21.10
N GLN A 269 1.34 -1.99 -20.11
CA GLN A 269 2.70 -1.66 -19.67
C GLN A 269 2.86 -2.06 -18.21
N MET A 270 4.09 -2.37 -17.77
CA MET A 270 4.39 -2.69 -16.37
C MET A 270 4.06 -1.51 -15.47
N PRO A 271 3.11 -1.67 -14.52
CA PRO A 271 2.77 -0.59 -13.61
C PRO A 271 3.89 -0.35 -12.61
N ALA A 272 4.17 0.91 -12.33
CA ALA A 272 5.06 1.34 -11.27
C ALA A 272 4.25 1.60 -9.98
N ASN A 273 3.10 2.28 -10.08
CA ASN A 273 2.32 2.58 -8.89
C ASN A 273 0.80 2.47 -9.18
N VAL A 274 0.00 2.45 -8.11
CA VAL A 274 -1.45 2.23 -8.17
C VAL A 274 -2.18 3.00 -7.06
N GLY A 275 -3.33 3.59 -7.39
CA GLY A 275 -4.11 4.34 -6.41
C GLY A 275 -5.58 4.44 -6.81
N PHE A 276 -6.46 4.47 -5.82
CA PHE A 276 -7.88 4.68 -6.04
C PHE A 276 -8.22 6.15 -6.23
N GLY A 277 -9.23 6.43 -7.04
CA GLY A 277 -9.74 7.78 -7.29
C GLY A 277 -11.04 7.81 -8.07
N GLY A 278 -11.26 8.90 -8.79
CA GLY A 278 -12.52 9.18 -9.45
C GLY A 278 -13.59 9.76 -8.50
N ALA A 279 -14.65 10.31 -9.04
CA ALA A 279 -15.68 11.00 -8.26
C ALA A 279 -16.41 10.09 -7.25
N ASP A 280 -16.46 8.79 -7.52
CA ASP A 280 -17.06 7.76 -6.66
C ASP A 280 -16.04 6.98 -5.81
N GLY A 281 -14.73 7.31 -5.95
CA GLY A 281 -13.65 6.59 -5.29
C GLY A 281 -13.45 5.15 -5.76
N LYS A 282 -14.12 4.75 -6.85
CA LYS A 282 -14.15 3.36 -7.36
C LYS A 282 -13.37 3.18 -8.67
N THR A 283 -12.50 4.09 -8.99
CA THR A 283 -11.60 3.94 -10.14
C THR A 283 -10.20 3.66 -9.64
N LEU A 284 -9.66 2.51 -10.01
CA LEU A 284 -8.27 2.19 -9.76
C LEU A 284 -7.44 2.76 -10.91
N PHE A 285 -6.52 3.68 -10.59
CA PHE A 285 -5.56 4.24 -11.53
C PHE A 285 -4.23 3.53 -11.39
N MET A 286 -3.55 3.29 -12.51
CA MET A 286 -2.26 2.61 -12.58
C MET A 286 -1.32 3.47 -13.41
N THR A 287 -0.28 3.99 -12.80
CA THR A 287 0.83 4.64 -13.48
C THR A 287 1.77 3.56 -14.00
N ALA A 288 1.95 3.49 -15.31
CA ALA A 288 2.69 2.40 -15.94
C ALA A 288 3.60 2.94 -17.03
N ARG A 289 4.88 3.08 -16.70
CA ARG A 289 5.90 3.61 -17.62
C ARG A 289 5.49 4.97 -18.21
N THR A 290 5.02 4.97 -19.45
CA THR A 290 4.70 6.17 -20.24
C THR A 290 3.21 6.44 -20.36
N SER A 291 2.37 5.65 -19.67
CA SER A 291 0.91 5.73 -19.76
C SER A 291 0.24 5.67 -18.38
N LEU A 292 -0.89 6.34 -18.28
CA LEU A 292 -1.84 6.24 -17.17
C LEU A 292 -2.99 5.35 -17.61
N TYR A 293 -3.24 4.28 -16.87
CA TYR A 293 -4.36 3.37 -17.07
C TYR A 293 -5.37 3.48 -15.94
N SER A 294 -6.59 3.03 -16.19
CA SER A 294 -7.62 2.90 -15.15
C SER A 294 -8.54 1.71 -15.38
N ILE A 295 -9.17 1.25 -14.30
CA ILE A 295 -10.23 0.25 -14.33
C ILE A 295 -11.28 0.56 -13.26
N LYS A 296 -12.56 0.26 -13.56
CA LYS A 296 -13.64 0.41 -12.57
C LYS A 296 -13.68 -0.77 -11.62
N MET A 297 -13.81 -0.44 -10.32
CA MET A 297 -13.86 -1.38 -9.22
C MET A 297 -15.23 -1.33 -8.53
N ASN A 298 -15.58 -2.38 -7.80
CA ASN A 298 -16.75 -2.42 -6.90
C ASN A 298 -16.41 -1.97 -5.48
N VAL A 299 -15.14 -1.74 -5.20
CA VAL A 299 -14.59 -1.32 -3.90
C VAL A 299 -13.95 0.06 -4.01
N THR A 300 -13.74 0.72 -2.88
CA THR A 300 -13.03 2.01 -2.76
C THR A 300 -11.72 1.83 -2.03
N ALA A 301 -10.85 2.86 -2.04
CA ALA A 301 -9.68 2.89 -1.18
C ALA A 301 -10.04 2.64 0.29
N SER A 302 -9.11 2.07 1.03
CA SER A 302 -8.97 2.26 2.47
C SER A 302 -8.65 3.74 2.71
N ARG A 303 -9.39 4.42 3.57
CA ARG A 303 -9.28 5.88 3.81
C ARG A 303 -8.36 6.16 4.99
#